data_c4a37c02b4cc3a92ffade14050de756b
#
_entry.id   c4a37c02b4cc3a92ffade14050de756b
#
_cell.length_a   1.000
_cell.length_b   1.000
_cell.length_c   1.000
_cell.angle_alpha   90.00
_cell.angle_beta   90.00
_cell.angle_gamma   90.00
#
_symmetry.space_group_name_H-M   'P 1'
#
loop_
_entity.id
_entity.type
_entity.pdbx_description
1 polymer ?
#
loop_
_entity_poly.entity_id
_entity_poly.type
_entity_poly.pdbx_seq_one_letter_code
_entity_poly.pdbx_strand_id
1 'polypeptide(L)'
;MPDGFTTKHGMLAGDAAPPHRADWTIEQNWECYTAAEHATWKTLHERQAKLLPGRACAEFLAGLKDLAITADAIPDFRRLSDVLIQRTGWQVVAVPGLVPAEVFFEHLANRRFPAGQFIRRPDQLDYIEEPDVFHDVFGHVPMLMHPALADYLQAYGQGGLRAQRLGALDQLSRVYWFTVEFGLIAQDEGPRIYGAGIVSSYAETQFALESPSPNRLGFDLARVMRTRYRIDDFQESYFVVDALDDLLRLSDIDFAPIYKRTKQMDEIEPGSVLADDRVIARGTGAYHAARRPLA
;
A
#
# COMPACT_ATOMS: atom_id res chain seq x y z
N MET A 1 -12.00 2.41 -17.63
CA MET A 1 -11.27 2.70 -16.39
C MET A 1 -10.09 1.78 -16.33
N PRO A 2 -8.86 2.24 -16.10
CA PRO A 2 -7.80 1.31 -15.81
C PRO A 2 -8.12 0.61 -14.50
N ASP A 3 -7.97 -0.70 -14.48
CA ASP A 3 -8.04 -1.49 -13.27
C ASP A 3 -7.11 -0.85 -12.24
N GLY A 4 -7.56 -0.65 -10.99
CA GLY A 4 -6.79 0.04 -9.95
C GLY A 4 -5.46 -0.64 -9.56
N PHE A 5 -5.08 -1.69 -10.27
CA PHE A 5 -3.82 -2.40 -10.19
C PHE A 5 -2.98 -2.34 -11.48
N THR A 6 -3.47 -1.63 -12.49
CA THR A 6 -2.71 -1.36 -13.70
C THR A 6 -2.53 0.14 -13.84
N THR A 7 -1.32 0.62 -13.81
CA THR A 7 -1.02 2.01 -14.19
C THR A 7 -1.32 2.22 -15.68
N LYS A 8 -1.45 3.48 -16.12
CA LYS A 8 -1.59 3.83 -17.56
C LYS A 8 -0.46 3.27 -18.44
N HIS A 9 0.60 2.84 -17.83
CA HIS A 9 1.73 2.15 -18.43
C HIS A 9 1.74 0.68 -18.06
N GLY A 10 0.58 0.22 -17.74
CA GLY A 10 0.29 -1.19 -17.45
C GLY A 10 0.85 -2.24 -18.26
N MET A 11 1.92 -2.13 -18.45
CA MET A 11 2.58 -2.72 -19.18
C MET A 11 3.81 -2.92 -18.80
N LEU A 12 3.82 -3.78 -18.42
CA LEU A 12 4.68 -4.70 -19.00
C LEU A 12 3.89 -5.79 -19.66
N ALA A 13 2.71 -5.44 -19.99
CA ALA A 13 1.86 -6.20 -20.80
C ALA A 13 2.20 -5.97 -22.20
N GLY A 14 3.11 -6.19 -22.69
CA GLY A 14 3.46 -6.17 -24.04
C GLY A 14 4.79 -6.84 -24.17
N ASP A 15 5.32 -6.93 -25.22
CA ASP A 15 6.44 -7.70 -25.72
C ASP A 15 7.80 -7.49 -25.00
N ALA A 16 7.82 -6.87 -23.81
CA ALA A 16 9.04 -6.48 -23.13
C ALA A 16 9.18 -6.95 -21.67
N ALA A 17 8.22 -7.72 -21.13
CA ALA A 17 8.40 -8.30 -19.80
C ALA A 17 9.64 -9.23 -19.82
N PRO A 18 10.55 -9.09 -18.86
CA PRO A 18 11.68 -10.00 -18.80
C PRO A 18 11.19 -11.44 -18.63
N PRO A 19 11.97 -12.45 -19.05
CA PRO A 19 11.58 -13.83 -18.88
C PRO A 19 11.21 -14.11 -17.43
N HIS A 20 10.00 -14.62 -17.19
CA HIS A 20 9.48 -14.94 -15.88
C HIS A 20 8.85 -16.33 -15.86
N ARG A 21 8.62 -16.89 -14.67
CA ARG A 21 7.90 -18.15 -14.48
C ARG A 21 6.41 -17.97 -14.78
N ALA A 22 5.67 -19.06 -14.87
CA ALA A 22 4.23 -19.04 -15.14
C ALA A 22 3.43 -18.22 -14.11
N ASP A 23 3.93 -18.12 -12.89
CA ASP A 23 3.36 -17.30 -11.82
C ASP A 23 3.97 -15.89 -11.73
N TRP A 24 4.61 -15.42 -12.78
CA TRP A 24 5.29 -14.14 -12.90
C TRP A 24 6.49 -13.94 -11.97
N THR A 25 6.91 -14.93 -11.20
CA THR A 25 8.11 -14.81 -10.39
C THR A 25 9.39 -14.86 -11.22
N ILE A 26 10.39 -14.15 -10.74
CA ILE A 26 11.77 -14.15 -11.25
C ILE A 26 12.73 -14.47 -10.09
N GLU A 27 14.01 -14.62 -10.40
CA GLU A 27 15.05 -14.59 -9.37
C GLU A 27 15.32 -13.13 -8.96
N GLN A 28 15.48 -12.86 -7.66
CA GLN A 28 15.87 -11.51 -7.24
C GLN A 28 17.26 -11.15 -7.75
N ASN A 29 18.15 -12.14 -7.86
CA ASN A 29 19.56 -11.94 -8.24
C ASN A 29 20.23 -10.87 -7.35
N TRP A 30 20.08 -11.03 -6.04
CA TRP A 30 20.51 -10.03 -5.04
C TRP A 30 21.97 -9.60 -5.24
N GLU A 31 22.84 -10.53 -5.62
CA GLU A 31 24.26 -10.30 -5.88
C GLU A 31 24.52 -9.39 -7.10
N CYS A 32 23.53 -9.15 -7.93
CA CYS A 32 23.64 -8.31 -9.13
C CYS A 32 23.34 -6.83 -8.85
N TYR A 33 22.82 -6.48 -7.68
CA TYR A 33 22.63 -5.07 -7.34
C TYR A 33 23.98 -4.35 -7.27
N THR A 34 24.05 -3.22 -7.96
CA THR A 34 25.24 -2.39 -7.99
C THR A 34 25.41 -1.59 -6.69
N ALA A 35 26.64 -1.11 -6.45
CA ALA A 35 26.89 -0.21 -5.32
C ALA A 35 26.05 1.08 -5.41
N ALA A 36 25.71 1.57 -6.61
CA ALA A 36 24.87 2.73 -6.82
C ALA A 36 23.40 2.47 -6.40
N GLU A 37 22.87 1.29 -6.70
CA GLU A 37 21.52 0.88 -6.29
C GLU A 37 21.42 0.73 -4.77
N HIS A 38 22.41 0.11 -4.14
CA HIS A 38 22.48 0.06 -2.67
C HIS A 38 22.61 1.47 -2.05
N ALA A 39 23.33 2.40 -2.68
CA ALA A 39 23.43 3.78 -2.23
C ALA A 39 22.10 4.54 -2.35
N THR A 40 21.29 4.26 -3.39
CA THR A 40 19.92 4.79 -3.53
C THR A 40 19.04 4.30 -2.39
N TRP A 41 19.05 2.97 -2.13
CA TRP A 41 18.35 2.37 -0.98
C TRP A 41 18.74 3.04 0.33
N LYS A 42 20.03 3.17 0.59
CA LYS A 42 20.57 3.82 1.79
C LYS A 42 19.99 5.22 1.95
N THR A 43 20.01 6.02 0.90
CA THR A 43 19.49 7.40 0.92
C THR A 43 18.01 7.44 1.28
N LEU A 44 17.20 6.59 0.67
CA LEU A 44 15.77 6.49 0.92
C LEU A 44 15.50 6.04 2.36
N HIS A 45 16.18 4.97 2.81
CA HIS A 45 16.05 4.45 4.16
C HIS A 45 16.44 5.48 5.24
N GLU A 46 17.57 6.14 5.08
CA GLU A 46 18.04 7.15 6.05
C GLU A 46 17.11 8.36 6.15
N ARG A 47 16.46 8.75 5.04
CA ARG A 47 15.43 9.80 5.02
C ARG A 47 14.23 9.37 5.86
N GLN A 48 13.70 8.17 5.62
CA GLN A 48 12.53 7.66 6.33
C GLN A 48 12.84 7.32 7.80
N ALA A 49 14.00 6.74 8.09
CA ALA A 49 14.40 6.42 9.46
C ALA A 49 14.46 7.67 10.39
N LYS A 50 14.73 8.85 9.83
CA LYS A 50 14.67 10.13 10.57
C LYS A 50 13.24 10.67 10.70
N LEU A 51 12.37 10.35 9.75
CA LEU A 51 11.04 10.95 9.66
C LEU A 51 9.96 10.14 10.39
N LEU A 52 10.03 8.82 10.34
CA LEU A 52 8.99 7.92 10.82
C LEU A 52 8.82 7.84 12.35
N PRO A 53 9.86 8.03 13.20
CA PRO A 53 9.65 8.07 14.65
C PRO A 53 8.58 9.10 15.04
N GLY A 54 7.57 8.63 15.83
CA GLY A 54 6.41 9.44 16.22
C GLY A 54 5.35 9.63 15.13
N ARG A 55 5.58 9.14 13.89
CA ARG A 55 4.62 9.20 12.77
C ARG A 55 4.12 7.84 12.35
N ALA A 56 5.02 6.87 12.17
CA ALA A 56 4.60 5.49 11.90
C ALA A 56 4.08 4.80 13.17
N CYS A 57 3.20 3.83 13.00
CA CYS A 57 2.70 3.02 14.11
C CYS A 57 3.81 2.14 14.71
N ALA A 58 3.63 1.73 15.95
CA ALA A 58 4.62 0.93 16.69
C ALA A 58 4.87 -0.42 15.99
N GLU A 59 3.85 -1.02 15.42
CA GLU A 59 3.88 -2.31 14.72
C GLU A 59 4.76 -2.24 13.47
N PHE A 60 4.68 -1.15 12.71
CA PHE A 60 5.53 -0.94 11.54
C PHE A 60 7.01 -0.81 11.94
N LEU A 61 7.30 0.01 12.95
CA LEU A 61 8.67 0.20 13.44
C LEU A 61 9.25 -1.08 14.04
N ALA A 62 8.43 -1.87 14.74
CA ALA A 62 8.82 -3.18 15.24
C ALA A 62 9.12 -4.14 14.08
N GLY A 63 8.28 -4.18 13.04
CA GLY A 63 8.50 -5.02 11.86
C GLY A 63 9.80 -4.70 11.12
N LEU A 64 10.12 -3.41 10.93
CA LEU A 64 11.41 -2.99 10.35
C LEU A 64 12.61 -3.53 11.15
N LYS A 65 12.53 -3.43 12.47
CA LYS A 65 13.57 -3.90 13.39
C LYS A 65 13.69 -5.42 13.37
N ASP A 66 12.59 -6.13 13.50
CA ASP A 66 12.57 -7.60 13.60
C ASP A 66 13.02 -8.27 12.30
N LEU A 67 12.76 -7.64 11.15
CA LEU A 67 13.24 -8.07 9.83
C LEU A 67 14.68 -7.61 9.54
N ALA A 68 15.29 -6.84 10.44
CA ALA A 68 16.61 -6.22 10.22
C ALA A 68 16.71 -5.48 8.87
N ILE A 69 15.65 -4.76 8.49
CA ILE A 69 15.66 -3.90 7.31
C ILE A 69 16.45 -2.65 7.66
N THR A 70 17.66 -2.54 7.13
CA THR A 70 18.63 -1.47 7.46
C THR A 70 18.99 -0.64 6.23
N ALA A 71 19.75 0.42 6.45
CA ALA A 71 20.26 1.28 5.38
C ALA A 71 21.43 0.65 4.58
N ASP A 72 21.99 -0.47 5.04
CA ASP A 72 23.27 -0.98 4.52
C ASP A 72 23.14 -1.50 3.08
N ALA A 73 22.03 -2.15 2.76
CA ALA A 73 21.80 -2.72 1.45
C ALA A 73 20.31 -2.96 1.18
N ILE A 74 19.94 -3.08 -0.08
CA ILE A 74 18.64 -3.67 -0.49
C ILE A 74 18.53 -5.05 0.16
N PRO A 75 17.41 -5.38 0.84
CA PRO A 75 17.28 -6.67 1.51
C PRO A 75 17.28 -7.87 0.54
N ASP A 76 17.90 -8.96 0.97
CA ASP A 76 17.75 -10.26 0.30
C ASP A 76 16.37 -10.85 0.67
N PHE A 77 15.53 -11.11 -0.33
CA PHE A 77 14.16 -11.63 -0.14
C PHE A 77 14.13 -13.00 0.52
N ARG A 78 15.19 -13.80 0.35
CA ARG A 78 15.31 -15.10 1.05
C ARG A 78 15.42 -14.90 2.54
N ARG A 79 16.28 -13.97 2.99
CA ARG A 79 16.43 -13.65 4.42
C ARG A 79 15.16 -13.08 5.03
N LEU A 80 14.48 -12.20 4.33
CA LEU A 80 13.17 -11.68 4.77
C LEU A 80 12.16 -12.82 4.90
N SER A 81 12.11 -13.71 3.90
CA SER A 81 11.20 -14.85 3.88
C SER A 81 11.46 -15.82 5.01
N ASP A 82 12.73 -16.11 5.35
CA ASP A 82 13.09 -17.01 6.47
C ASP A 82 12.47 -16.51 7.79
N VAL A 83 12.49 -15.21 8.04
CA VAL A 83 11.90 -14.60 9.24
C VAL A 83 10.37 -14.60 9.17
N LEU A 84 9.81 -14.17 8.04
CA LEU A 84 8.37 -14.09 7.83
C LEU A 84 7.67 -15.44 7.90
N ILE A 85 8.26 -16.48 7.32
CA ILE A 85 7.71 -17.85 7.34
C ILE A 85 7.54 -18.33 8.79
N GLN A 86 8.53 -18.08 9.64
CA GLN A 86 8.48 -18.46 11.05
C GLN A 86 7.43 -17.65 11.84
N ARG A 87 7.21 -16.40 11.48
CA ARG A 87 6.33 -15.49 12.22
C ARG A 87 4.88 -15.59 11.77
N THR A 88 4.62 -15.52 10.48
CA THR A 88 3.27 -15.39 9.89
C THR A 88 3.03 -16.29 8.69
N GLY A 89 4.02 -17.10 8.28
CA GLY A 89 3.91 -17.98 7.12
C GLY A 89 4.06 -17.28 5.77
N TRP A 90 4.43 -15.99 5.76
CA TRP A 90 4.61 -15.21 4.53
C TRP A 90 6.01 -15.37 3.96
N GLN A 91 6.12 -15.10 2.66
CA GLN A 91 7.40 -14.96 1.96
C GLN A 91 7.33 -13.82 0.95
N VAL A 92 8.49 -13.23 0.65
CA VAL A 92 8.64 -12.23 -0.41
C VAL A 92 9.11 -12.95 -1.68
N VAL A 93 8.45 -12.68 -2.80
CA VAL A 93 8.81 -13.23 -4.10
C VAL A 93 9.15 -12.10 -5.06
N ALA A 94 10.24 -12.24 -5.82
CA ALA A 94 10.62 -11.23 -6.79
C ALA A 94 9.73 -11.34 -8.03
N VAL A 95 9.29 -10.17 -8.51
CA VAL A 95 8.57 -10.02 -9.78
C VAL A 95 9.26 -8.95 -10.64
N PRO A 96 9.08 -8.98 -11.98
CA PRO A 96 9.79 -8.03 -12.86
C PRO A 96 9.32 -6.57 -12.70
N GLY A 97 8.14 -6.36 -12.13
CA GLY A 97 7.47 -5.09 -11.96
C GLY A 97 5.99 -5.34 -11.68
N LEU A 98 5.10 -4.48 -12.17
CA LEU A 98 3.66 -4.68 -12.02
C LEU A 98 3.22 -6.01 -12.66
N VAL A 99 2.43 -6.77 -11.91
CA VAL A 99 1.86 -8.04 -12.37
C VAL A 99 0.36 -7.90 -12.60
N PRO A 100 -0.27 -8.77 -13.44
CA PRO A 100 -1.72 -8.78 -13.58
C PRO A 100 -2.44 -8.94 -12.24
N ALA A 101 -3.60 -8.30 -12.09
CA ALA A 101 -4.36 -8.33 -10.83
C ALA A 101 -4.64 -9.76 -10.33
N GLU A 102 -4.98 -10.68 -11.22
CA GLU A 102 -5.20 -12.09 -10.87
C GLU A 102 -3.95 -12.72 -10.25
N VAL A 103 -2.78 -12.50 -10.85
CA VAL A 103 -1.50 -12.99 -10.34
C VAL A 103 -1.18 -12.38 -8.98
N PHE A 104 -1.40 -11.08 -8.82
CA PHE A 104 -1.23 -10.40 -7.54
C PHE A 104 -2.09 -11.03 -6.44
N PHE A 105 -3.39 -11.22 -6.72
CA PHE A 105 -4.30 -11.85 -5.77
C PHE A 105 -3.95 -13.31 -5.47
N GLU A 106 -3.51 -14.07 -6.47
CA GLU A 106 -3.05 -15.44 -6.27
C GLU A 106 -1.81 -15.49 -5.36
N HIS A 107 -0.86 -14.57 -5.53
CA HIS A 107 0.27 -14.47 -4.64
C HIS A 107 -0.17 -14.18 -3.20
N LEU A 108 -0.97 -13.14 -2.98
CA LEU A 108 -1.45 -12.80 -1.63
C LEU A 108 -2.25 -13.94 -0.99
N ALA A 109 -3.15 -14.60 -1.74
CA ALA A 109 -3.93 -15.74 -1.27
C ALA A 109 -3.07 -16.90 -0.77
N ASN A 110 -1.85 -17.03 -1.30
CA ASN A 110 -0.87 -18.04 -0.94
C ASN A 110 0.25 -17.53 -0.02
N ARG A 111 0.03 -16.42 0.68
CA ARG A 111 1.02 -15.76 1.57
C ARG A 111 2.35 -15.47 0.89
N ARG A 112 2.31 -15.07 -0.36
CA ARG A 112 3.46 -14.58 -1.12
C ARG A 112 3.25 -13.10 -1.43
N PHE A 113 4.19 -12.26 -0.98
CA PHE A 113 4.17 -10.84 -1.31
C PHE A 113 5.03 -10.60 -2.56
N PRO A 114 4.44 -10.24 -3.70
CA PRO A 114 5.21 -9.93 -4.91
C PRO A 114 5.87 -8.56 -4.76
N ALA A 115 7.19 -8.51 -4.86
CA ALA A 115 7.97 -7.28 -4.78
C ALA A 115 8.80 -7.08 -6.06
N GLY A 116 8.78 -5.87 -6.58
CA GLY A 116 9.60 -5.47 -7.72
C GLY A 116 11.09 -5.64 -7.41
N GLN A 117 11.85 -6.11 -8.40
CA GLN A 117 13.29 -6.29 -8.26
C GLN A 117 14.06 -4.97 -8.38
N PHE A 118 13.59 -4.03 -9.22
CA PHE A 118 14.32 -2.80 -9.50
C PHE A 118 14.21 -1.77 -8.37
N ILE A 119 15.17 -0.85 -8.30
CA ILE A 119 15.11 0.34 -7.47
C ILE A 119 15.08 1.59 -8.35
N ARG A 120 14.37 2.62 -7.90
CA ARG A 120 14.32 3.93 -8.57
C ARG A 120 15.70 4.54 -8.75
N ARG A 121 15.83 5.41 -9.77
CA ARG A 121 17.05 6.14 -10.00
C ARG A 121 17.22 7.30 -9.00
N PRO A 122 18.47 7.82 -8.81
CA PRO A 122 18.73 8.94 -7.91
C PRO A 122 17.96 10.23 -8.26
N ASP A 123 17.53 10.42 -9.48
CA ASP A 123 16.70 11.55 -9.92
C ASP A 123 15.19 11.38 -9.60
N GLN A 124 14.80 10.20 -9.08
CA GLN A 124 13.42 9.83 -8.76
C GLN A 124 13.20 9.63 -7.24
N LEU A 125 14.10 10.12 -6.39
CA LEU A 125 14.02 9.89 -4.93
C LEU A 125 12.71 10.37 -4.30
N ASP A 126 12.13 11.45 -4.81
CA ASP A 126 10.94 12.07 -4.24
C ASP A 126 9.63 11.51 -4.81
N TYR A 127 9.66 10.99 -6.03
CA TYR A 127 8.49 10.42 -6.68
C TYR A 127 8.88 9.36 -7.71
N ILE A 128 8.14 8.26 -7.70
CA ILE A 128 8.19 7.22 -8.73
C ILE A 128 6.76 6.74 -8.98
N GLU A 129 6.40 6.57 -10.25
CA GLU A 129 5.05 6.14 -10.63
C GLU A 129 4.87 4.63 -10.43
N GLU A 130 5.85 3.84 -10.85
CA GLU A 130 5.84 2.39 -10.68
C GLU A 130 6.47 2.01 -9.32
N PRO A 131 5.81 1.19 -8.48
CA PRO A 131 6.38 0.77 -7.22
C PRO A 131 7.69 0.01 -7.43
N ASP A 132 8.72 0.42 -6.71
CA ASP A 132 10.05 -0.18 -6.73
C ASP A 132 10.32 -1.02 -5.48
N VAL A 133 11.46 -1.68 -5.41
CA VAL A 133 11.83 -2.51 -4.25
C VAL A 133 11.82 -1.74 -2.93
N PHE A 134 12.06 -0.42 -2.95
CA PHE A 134 11.96 0.39 -1.73
C PHE A 134 10.51 0.50 -1.26
N HIS A 135 9.59 0.85 -2.16
CA HIS A 135 8.17 0.88 -1.83
C HIS A 135 7.68 -0.49 -1.35
N ASP A 136 7.95 -1.54 -2.14
CA ASP A 136 7.42 -2.86 -1.88
C ASP A 136 7.98 -3.48 -0.59
N VAL A 137 9.29 -3.40 -0.39
CA VAL A 137 9.94 -4.05 0.75
C VAL A 137 9.92 -3.17 1.99
N PHE A 138 10.34 -1.90 1.88
CA PHE A 138 10.33 -1.00 3.04
C PHE A 138 8.91 -0.65 3.48
N GLY A 139 8.01 -0.42 2.52
CA GLY A 139 6.64 0.01 2.81
C GLY A 139 5.74 -1.12 3.30
N HIS A 140 5.69 -2.25 2.61
CA HIS A 140 4.72 -3.31 2.90
C HIS A 140 5.24 -4.40 3.83
N VAL A 141 6.45 -4.88 3.63
CA VAL A 141 6.93 -6.11 4.27
C VAL A 141 6.99 -6.03 5.80
N PRO A 142 7.33 -4.91 6.44
CA PRO A 142 7.34 -4.80 7.90
C PRO A 142 6.00 -5.14 8.55
N MET A 143 4.90 -4.75 7.92
CA MET A 143 3.56 -5.00 8.45
C MET A 143 3.13 -6.48 8.33
N LEU A 144 3.78 -7.28 7.46
CA LEU A 144 3.56 -8.73 7.38
C LEU A 144 4.05 -9.47 8.65
N MET A 145 4.86 -8.83 9.48
CA MET A 145 5.24 -9.35 10.80
C MET A 145 4.07 -9.35 11.80
N HIS A 146 3.03 -8.52 11.57
CA HIS A 146 1.85 -8.46 12.43
C HIS A 146 0.81 -9.50 11.99
N PRO A 147 0.43 -10.48 12.84
CA PRO A 147 -0.45 -11.59 12.45
C PRO A 147 -1.80 -11.13 11.87
N ALA A 148 -2.48 -10.16 12.49
CA ALA A 148 -3.77 -9.69 12.01
C ALA A 148 -3.69 -9.10 10.60
N LEU A 149 -2.65 -8.31 10.30
CA LEU A 149 -2.49 -7.76 8.94
C LEU A 149 -2.05 -8.82 7.93
N ALA A 150 -1.20 -9.76 8.35
CA ALA A 150 -0.80 -10.89 7.52
C ALA A 150 -2.01 -11.75 7.11
N ASP A 151 -2.89 -12.06 8.06
CA ASP A 151 -4.13 -12.82 7.80
C ASP A 151 -5.12 -12.02 6.96
N TYR A 152 -5.26 -10.71 7.23
CA TYR A 152 -6.08 -9.80 6.42
C TYR A 152 -5.62 -9.77 4.96
N LEU A 153 -4.32 -9.65 4.70
CA LEU A 153 -3.79 -9.62 3.33
C LEU A 153 -3.99 -10.94 2.58
N GLN A 154 -3.90 -12.08 3.27
CA GLN A 154 -4.24 -13.37 2.66
C GLN A 154 -5.73 -13.42 2.30
N ALA A 155 -6.60 -13.02 3.21
CA ALA A 155 -8.04 -12.96 2.97
C ALA A 155 -8.37 -11.95 1.84
N TYR A 156 -7.66 -10.83 1.78
CA TYR A 156 -7.76 -9.87 0.69
C TYR A 156 -7.43 -10.49 -0.66
N GLY A 157 -6.35 -11.27 -0.77
CA GLY A 157 -5.99 -12.02 -1.98
C GLY A 157 -7.10 -12.98 -2.42
N GLN A 158 -7.64 -13.78 -1.48
CA GLN A 158 -8.77 -14.68 -1.74
C GLN A 158 -10.03 -13.90 -2.13
N GLY A 159 -10.27 -12.76 -1.48
CA GLY A 159 -11.37 -11.83 -1.79
C GLY A 159 -11.23 -11.22 -3.18
N GLY A 160 -10.00 -10.92 -3.63
CA GLY A 160 -9.69 -10.37 -4.95
C GLY A 160 -10.12 -11.30 -6.08
N LEU A 161 -9.75 -12.57 -5.98
CA LEU A 161 -10.18 -13.59 -6.95
C LEU A 161 -11.71 -13.74 -7.01
N ARG A 162 -12.41 -13.53 -5.88
CA ARG A 162 -13.88 -13.51 -5.83
C ARG A 162 -14.45 -12.22 -6.42
N ALA A 163 -13.88 -11.06 -6.07
CA ALA A 163 -14.31 -9.75 -6.56
C ALA A 163 -14.17 -9.64 -8.08
N GLN A 164 -13.14 -10.22 -8.67
CA GLN A 164 -12.95 -10.29 -10.10
C GLN A 164 -14.13 -11.01 -10.78
N ARG A 165 -14.54 -12.18 -10.27
CA ARG A 165 -15.69 -12.91 -10.79
C ARG A 165 -17.02 -12.15 -10.62
N LEU A 166 -17.12 -11.28 -9.63
CA LEU A 166 -18.29 -10.43 -9.36
C LEU A 166 -18.24 -9.09 -10.08
N GLY A 167 -17.15 -8.81 -10.84
CA GLY A 167 -16.91 -7.52 -11.49
C GLY A 167 -16.83 -6.36 -10.49
N ALA A 168 -16.25 -6.58 -9.30
CA ALA A 168 -16.22 -5.64 -8.18
C ALA A 168 -14.79 -5.23 -7.77
N LEU A 169 -13.85 -5.36 -8.71
CA LEU A 169 -12.44 -5.02 -8.44
C LEU A 169 -12.24 -3.56 -8.05
N ASP A 170 -12.97 -2.62 -8.69
CA ASP A 170 -12.85 -1.20 -8.36
C ASP A 170 -13.15 -0.92 -6.87
N GLN A 171 -14.24 -1.53 -6.35
CA GLN A 171 -14.60 -1.35 -4.94
C GLN A 171 -13.56 -1.98 -4.02
N LEU A 172 -13.06 -3.17 -4.37
CA LEU A 172 -12.04 -3.84 -3.55
C LEU A 172 -10.69 -3.13 -3.61
N SER A 173 -10.30 -2.59 -4.77
CA SER A 173 -9.09 -1.78 -4.93
C SER A 173 -9.09 -0.56 -4.02
N ARG A 174 -10.26 0.10 -3.87
CA ARG A 174 -10.41 1.23 -2.95
C ARG A 174 -10.19 0.83 -1.49
N VAL A 175 -10.61 -0.38 -1.11
CA VAL A 175 -10.34 -0.89 0.24
C VAL A 175 -8.83 -1.06 0.44
N TYR A 176 -8.11 -1.65 -0.52
CA TYR A 176 -6.65 -1.78 -0.45
C TYR A 176 -5.97 -0.41 -0.37
N TRP A 177 -6.39 0.51 -1.26
CA TRP A 177 -5.83 1.85 -1.34
C TRP A 177 -5.91 2.60 -0.02
N PHE A 178 -7.10 2.64 0.58
CA PHE A 178 -7.33 3.40 1.81
C PHE A 178 -6.97 2.63 3.09
N THR A 179 -6.48 1.40 2.98
CA THR A 179 -5.97 0.63 4.13
C THR A 179 -4.48 0.30 3.95
N VAL A 180 -4.15 -0.65 3.10
CA VAL A 180 -2.78 -1.17 2.96
C VAL A 180 -1.82 -0.11 2.42
N GLU A 181 -2.27 0.73 1.46
CA GLU A 181 -1.44 1.77 0.86
C GLU A 181 -1.44 3.08 1.66
N PHE A 182 -2.62 3.62 1.98
CA PHE A 182 -2.75 4.96 2.56
C PHE A 182 -3.51 4.96 3.89
N GLY A 183 -3.43 3.85 4.63
CA GLY A 183 -4.12 3.69 5.90
C GLY A 183 -3.43 4.38 7.07
N LEU A 184 -4.26 4.93 7.95
CA LEU A 184 -3.87 5.42 9.26
C LEU A 184 -4.52 4.57 10.36
N ILE A 185 -3.89 4.50 11.53
CA ILE A 185 -4.41 3.80 12.70
C ILE A 185 -4.46 4.75 13.90
N ALA A 186 -5.50 4.63 14.71
CA ALA A 186 -5.61 5.37 15.98
C ALA A 186 -4.61 4.80 17.00
N GLN A 187 -3.83 5.68 17.63
CA GLN A 187 -3.00 5.39 18.80
C GLN A 187 -3.21 6.49 19.85
N ASP A 188 -2.72 6.28 21.08
CA ASP A 188 -3.00 7.16 22.23
C ASP A 188 -2.70 8.64 21.97
N GLU A 189 -1.62 8.94 21.22
CA GLU A 189 -1.21 10.30 20.92
C GLU A 189 -1.78 10.83 19.58
N GLY A 190 -2.78 10.16 19.00
CA GLY A 190 -3.39 10.49 17.72
C GLY A 190 -3.06 9.51 16.59
N PRO A 191 -3.53 9.79 15.36
CA PRO A 191 -3.32 8.90 14.24
C PRO A 191 -1.84 8.65 13.93
N ARG A 192 -1.52 7.39 13.58
CA ARG A 192 -0.21 6.96 13.10
C ARG A 192 -0.33 6.28 11.75
N ILE A 193 0.74 6.23 11.01
CA ILE A 193 0.80 5.67 9.66
C ILE A 193 1.14 4.18 9.73
N TYR A 194 0.36 3.36 9.02
CA TYR A 194 0.74 1.98 8.71
C TYR A 194 0.74 1.69 7.21
N GLY A 195 0.13 2.57 6.40
CA GLY A 195 0.01 2.40 4.96
C GLY A 195 1.33 2.54 4.24
N ALA A 196 1.63 1.58 3.36
CA ALA A 196 2.91 1.45 2.66
C ALA A 196 3.24 2.64 1.76
N GLY A 197 2.25 3.14 1.02
CA GLY A 197 2.40 4.32 0.16
C GLY A 197 2.79 5.57 0.93
N ILE A 198 2.34 5.68 2.19
CA ILE A 198 2.73 6.81 3.04
C ILE A 198 4.12 6.60 3.64
N VAL A 199 4.39 5.44 4.28
CA VAL A 199 5.68 5.23 4.98
C VAL A 199 6.88 5.17 4.03
N SER A 200 6.67 4.85 2.75
CA SER A 200 7.72 4.84 1.73
C SER A 200 7.90 6.17 1.00
N SER A 201 7.02 7.15 1.23
CA SER A 201 7.06 8.48 0.63
C SER A 201 7.43 9.55 1.65
N TYR A 202 8.53 10.28 1.41
CA TYR A 202 8.99 11.33 2.31
C TYR A 202 7.97 12.47 2.48
N ALA A 203 7.41 12.92 1.37
CA ALA A 203 6.47 14.03 1.37
C ALA A 203 5.07 13.62 1.88
N GLU A 204 4.58 12.42 1.48
CA GLU A 204 3.28 11.92 1.92
C GLU A 204 3.26 11.65 3.43
N THR A 205 4.36 11.15 4.00
CA THR A 205 4.49 10.93 5.45
C THR A 205 4.22 12.21 6.25
N GLN A 206 4.73 13.34 5.80
CA GLN A 206 4.48 14.64 6.46
C GLN A 206 3.07 15.14 6.13
N PHE A 207 2.67 15.07 4.86
CA PHE A 207 1.39 15.59 4.42
C PHE A 207 0.20 14.89 5.09
N ALA A 208 0.25 13.57 5.22
CA ALA A 208 -0.82 12.77 5.79
C ALA A 208 -1.15 13.13 7.25
N LEU A 209 -0.16 13.52 8.04
CA LEU A 209 -0.33 13.82 9.47
C LEU A 209 -0.32 15.32 9.81
N GLU A 210 0.52 16.10 9.13
CA GLU A 210 0.83 17.48 9.55
C GLU A 210 0.11 18.54 8.71
N SER A 211 -0.21 18.23 7.45
CA SER A 211 -0.93 19.18 6.60
C SER A 211 -2.36 19.39 7.10
N PRO A 212 -2.84 20.65 7.17
CA PRO A 212 -4.24 20.92 7.44
C PRO A 212 -5.16 20.66 6.24
N SER A 213 -4.60 20.28 5.08
CA SER A 213 -5.37 20.19 3.85
C SER A 213 -6.25 18.94 3.74
N PRO A 214 -5.75 17.70 4.01
CA PRO A 214 -6.55 16.50 3.83
C PRO A 214 -7.51 16.26 5.00
N ASN A 215 -8.63 15.60 4.71
CA ASN A 215 -9.51 15.05 5.76
C ASN A 215 -8.87 13.82 6.41
N ARG A 216 -9.15 13.60 7.68
CA ARG A 216 -8.89 12.34 8.39
C ARG A 216 -10.21 11.85 8.94
N LEU A 217 -10.67 10.72 8.40
CA LEU A 217 -12.00 10.16 8.64
C LEU A 217 -11.85 8.78 9.27
N GLY A 218 -12.78 8.40 10.13
CA GLY A 218 -12.86 7.03 10.62
C GLY A 218 -13.16 6.08 9.47
N PHE A 219 -12.53 4.89 9.50
CA PHE A 219 -12.75 3.88 8.47
C PHE A 219 -14.21 3.37 8.52
N ASP A 220 -14.84 3.32 7.34
CA ASP A 220 -16.09 2.62 7.08
C ASP A 220 -15.99 1.93 5.73
N LEU A 221 -16.30 0.63 5.70
CA LEU A 221 -16.09 -0.21 4.52
C LEU A 221 -16.90 0.26 3.30
N ALA A 222 -18.17 0.56 3.48
CA ALA A 222 -19.04 0.97 2.39
C ALA A 222 -18.69 2.39 1.90
N ARG A 223 -18.28 3.25 2.81
CA ARG A 223 -17.77 4.59 2.53
C ARG A 223 -16.51 4.53 1.66
N VAL A 224 -15.54 3.71 2.07
CA VAL A 224 -14.27 3.51 1.36
C VAL A 224 -14.49 2.92 -0.02
N MET A 225 -15.31 1.88 -0.16
CA MET A 225 -15.63 1.24 -1.46
C MET A 225 -16.21 2.20 -2.50
N ARG A 226 -16.78 3.33 -2.06
CA ARG A 226 -17.37 4.35 -2.93
C ARG A 226 -16.47 5.54 -3.16
N THR A 227 -15.41 5.70 -2.36
CA THR A 227 -14.52 6.87 -2.43
C THR A 227 -13.53 6.73 -3.57
N ARG A 228 -13.50 7.71 -4.44
CA ARG A 228 -12.45 7.83 -5.46
C ARG A 228 -11.14 8.23 -4.80
N TYR A 229 -10.02 7.84 -5.37
CA TYR A 229 -8.69 8.17 -4.87
C TYR A 229 -7.82 8.81 -5.95
N ARG A 230 -6.72 9.41 -5.55
CA ARG A 230 -5.74 10.01 -6.44
C ARG A 230 -4.51 9.10 -6.54
N ILE A 231 -4.01 8.97 -7.76
CA ILE A 231 -2.76 8.25 -8.05
C ILE A 231 -1.63 9.20 -8.46
N ASP A 232 -1.95 10.45 -8.74
CA ASP A 232 -1.10 11.47 -9.37
C ASP A 232 -0.70 12.59 -8.39
N ASP A 233 -1.22 12.59 -7.18
CA ASP A 233 -0.96 13.60 -6.15
C ASP A 233 -1.30 13.04 -4.76
N PHE A 234 -1.04 13.80 -3.70
CA PHE A 234 -1.41 13.46 -2.32
C PHE A 234 -2.90 13.19 -2.16
N GLN A 235 -3.23 12.33 -1.21
CA GLN A 235 -4.64 12.00 -0.96
C GLN A 235 -5.39 13.19 -0.35
N GLU A 236 -6.66 13.39 -0.79
CA GLU A 236 -7.55 14.42 -0.23
C GLU A 236 -8.21 13.98 1.08
N SER A 237 -8.30 12.66 1.29
CA SER A 237 -8.80 12.07 2.54
C SER A 237 -8.00 10.81 2.89
N TYR A 238 -7.72 10.64 4.16
CA TYR A 238 -7.15 9.43 4.76
C TYR A 238 -8.17 8.80 5.70
N PHE A 239 -8.18 7.47 5.76
CA PHE A 239 -9.07 6.74 6.66
C PHE A 239 -8.27 6.12 7.81
N VAL A 240 -8.84 6.23 9.01
CA VAL A 240 -8.22 5.80 10.26
C VAL A 240 -8.99 4.61 10.80
N VAL A 241 -8.32 3.45 10.91
CA VAL A 241 -8.84 2.28 11.61
C VAL A 241 -8.58 2.44 13.12
N ASP A 242 -9.43 1.86 13.96
CA ASP A 242 -9.23 1.94 15.40
C ASP A 242 -8.18 0.92 15.89
N ALA A 243 -8.11 -0.26 15.23
CA ALA A 243 -7.09 -1.28 15.48
C ALA A 243 -6.80 -2.08 14.21
N LEU A 244 -5.61 -2.72 14.11
CA LEU A 244 -5.31 -3.64 12.98
C LEU A 244 -6.23 -4.86 12.97
N ASP A 245 -6.71 -5.29 14.14
CA ASP A 245 -7.69 -6.37 14.25
C ASP A 245 -9.04 -6.04 13.58
N ASP A 246 -9.38 -4.76 13.42
CA ASP A 246 -10.58 -4.35 12.70
C ASP A 246 -10.47 -4.67 11.20
N LEU A 247 -9.26 -4.61 10.64
CA LEU A 247 -9.01 -5.06 9.27
C LEU A 247 -9.20 -6.59 9.16
N LEU A 248 -8.69 -7.35 10.12
CA LEU A 248 -8.88 -8.79 10.13
C LEU A 248 -10.36 -9.18 10.20
N ARG A 249 -11.18 -8.46 10.97
CA ARG A 249 -12.64 -8.68 11.04
C ARG A 249 -13.34 -8.48 9.68
N LEU A 250 -12.76 -7.72 8.75
CA LEU A 250 -13.29 -7.61 7.38
C LEU A 250 -13.25 -8.97 6.66
N SER A 251 -12.35 -9.88 7.05
CA SER A 251 -12.23 -11.21 6.46
C SER A 251 -13.45 -12.10 6.75
N ASP A 252 -14.18 -11.81 7.81
CA ASP A 252 -15.39 -12.52 8.22
C ASP A 252 -16.66 -12.01 7.51
N ILE A 253 -16.55 -10.92 6.74
CA ILE A 253 -17.69 -10.27 6.10
C ILE A 253 -17.86 -10.80 4.67
N ASP A 254 -19.08 -11.16 4.30
CA ASP A 254 -19.42 -11.39 2.89
C ASP A 254 -19.56 -10.04 2.16
N PHE A 255 -18.60 -9.75 1.27
CA PHE A 255 -18.60 -8.51 0.51
C PHE A 255 -19.61 -8.50 -0.64
N ALA A 256 -20.15 -9.65 -1.08
CA ALA A 256 -21.01 -9.68 -2.26
C ALA A 256 -22.28 -8.79 -2.13
N PRO A 257 -23.03 -8.80 -1.00
CA PRO A 257 -24.14 -7.88 -0.80
C PRO A 257 -23.69 -6.41 -0.71
N ILE A 258 -22.50 -6.15 -0.17
CA ILE A 258 -21.98 -4.80 -0.05
C ILE A 258 -21.61 -4.27 -1.44
N TYR A 259 -20.92 -5.06 -2.25
CA TYR A 259 -20.63 -4.71 -3.65
C TYR A 259 -21.90 -4.37 -4.44
N LYS A 260 -22.93 -5.22 -4.32
CA LYS A 260 -24.22 -4.99 -4.99
C LYS A 260 -24.83 -3.66 -4.57
N ARG A 261 -24.82 -3.35 -3.28
CA ARG A 261 -25.36 -2.09 -2.74
C ARG A 261 -24.55 -0.89 -3.19
N THR A 262 -23.23 -0.93 -3.02
CA THR A 262 -22.34 0.21 -3.31
C THR A 262 -22.27 0.53 -4.81
N LYS A 263 -22.43 -0.45 -5.69
CA LYS A 263 -22.57 -0.23 -7.15
C LYS A 263 -23.80 0.58 -7.56
N GLN A 264 -24.84 0.57 -6.73
CA GLN A 264 -26.08 1.31 -7.00
C GLN A 264 -26.07 2.71 -6.40
N MET A 265 -25.02 3.06 -5.67
CA MET A 265 -24.86 4.37 -5.02
C MET A 265 -23.85 5.21 -5.80
N ASP A 266 -23.98 6.52 -5.69
CA ASP A 266 -23.02 7.43 -6.30
C ASP A 266 -21.61 7.24 -5.71
N GLU A 267 -20.61 7.39 -6.55
CA GLU A 267 -19.22 7.50 -6.10
C GLU A 267 -19.04 8.79 -5.28
N ILE A 268 -18.05 8.79 -4.42
CA ILE A 268 -17.75 9.91 -3.54
C ILE A 268 -16.43 10.53 -3.97
N GLU A 269 -16.44 11.84 -4.18
CA GLU A 269 -15.23 12.58 -4.53
C GLU A 269 -14.19 12.49 -3.39
N PRO A 270 -12.88 12.47 -3.71
CA PRO A 270 -11.81 12.22 -2.74
C PRO A 270 -11.83 13.14 -1.52
N GLY A 271 -12.15 14.42 -1.72
CA GLY A 271 -12.16 15.45 -0.67
C GLY A 271 -13.52 15.61 0.04
N SER A 272 -14.55 14.86 -0.34
CA SER A 272 -15.88 15.00 0.23
C SER A 272 -16.00 14.44 1.63
N VAL A 273 -16.69 15.15 2.52
CA VAL A 273 -17.06 14.70 3.86
C VAL A 273 -18.57 14.59 3.94
N LEU A 274 -19.08 13.41 4.24
CA LEU A 274 -20.51 13.13 4.37
C LEU A 274 -21.01 13.43 5.78
N ALA A 275 -22.33 13.54 5.94
CA ALA A 275 -22.96 13.85 7.23
C ALA A 275 -22.79 12.73 8.28
N ASP A 276 -22.65 11.50 7.82
CA ASP A 276 -22.45 10.29 8.64
C ASP A 276 -20.98 9.88 8.80
N ASP A 277 -20.02 10.62 8.21
CA ASP A 277 -18.60 10.36 8.41
C ASP A 277 -18.20 10.64 9.88
N ARG A 278 -17.45 9.71 10.48
CA ARG A 278 -16.74 9.96 11.72
C ARG A 278 -15.53 10.83 11.44
N VAL A 279 -15.67 12.14 11.61
CA VAL A 279 -14.62 13.10 11.33
C VAL A 279 -13.62 13.16 12.50
N ILE A 280 -12.37 12.75 12.25
CA ILE A 280 -11.25 12.87 13.19
C ILE A 280 -10.60 14.24 13.05
N ALA A 281 -10.33 14.66 11.81
CA ALA A 281 -9.91 16.01 11.48
C ALA A 281 -10.47 16.42 10.11
N ARG A 282 -11.20 17.53 10.08
CA ARG A 282 -11.71 18.09 8.82
C ARG A 282 -10.61 18.86 8.11
N GLY A 283 -10.33 18.48 6.87
CA GLY A 283 -9.36 19.16 6.01
C GLY A 283 -9.89 20.49 5.45
N THR A 284 -8.97 21.38 5.13
CA THR A 284 -9.27 22.65 4.45
C THR A 284 -9.41 22.50 2.93
N GLY A 285 -8.87 21.41 2.35
CA GLY A 285 -8.77 21.20 0.90
C GLY A 285 -7.84 22.19 0.17
N ALA A 286 -7.15 23.05 0.90
CA ALA A 286 -6.41 24.19 0.33
C ALA A 286 -5.30 23.77 -0.64
N TYR A 287 -4.60 22.68 -0.35
CA TYR A 287 -3.52 22.19 -1.21
C TYR A 287 -4.03 21.82 -2.61
N HIS A 288 -5.10 21.05 -2.70
CA HIS A 288 -5.66 20.60 -3.97
C HIS A 288 -6.44 21.74 -4.68
N ALA A 289 -7.11 22.61 -3.91
CA ALA A 289 -7.79 23.78 -4.47
C ALA A 289 -6.81 24.70 -5.22
N ALA A 290 -5.59 24.88 -4.67
CA ALA A 290 -4.55 25.71 -5.30
C ALA A 290 -3.94 25.09 -6.57
N ARG A 291 -4.16 23.78 -6.83
CA ARG A 291 -3.62 23.03 -7.98
C ARG A 291 -4.67 22.71 -9.05
N ARG A 292 -5.94 22.92 -8.75
CA ARG A 292 -6.99 22.82 -9.78
C ARG A 292 -6.73 23.92 -10.83
N PRO A 293 -6.70 23.58 -12.13
CA PRO A 293 -6.66 24.62 -13.17
C PRO A 293 -7.81 25.58 -12.95
N LEU A 294 -7.54 26.89 -13.06
CA LEU A 294 -8.60 27.87 -13.13
C LEU A 294 -9.49 27.52 -14.33
N ALA A 295 -10.76 27.23 -14.05
CA ALA A 295 -11.76 26.87 -15.05
C ALA A 295 -12.01 28.02 -16.02
#